data_48262b066fea1d09c4eb7ab386a4fb2a
#
_entry.id   48262b066fea1d09c4eb7ab386a4fb2a
#
_cell.length_a   1.000
_cell.length_b   1.000
_cell.length_c   1.000
_cell.angle_alpha   90.00
_cell.angle_beta   90.00
_cell.angle_gamma   90.00
#
_symmetry.space_group_name_H-M   'P 1'
#
loop_
_entity.id
_entity.type
_entity.pdbx_description
1 polymer ?
#
loop_
_entity_poly.entity_id
_entity_poly.type
_entity_poly.pdbx_seq_one_letter_code
_entity_poly.pdbx_strand_id
1 'polypeptide(L)'
;DSVASRGLGDVYKRQGSAAPGTQQDFTVNVGDRIFFDTDSTSIRADAQQTLARQAQWLNRYPNYQIVVEGHADERGTREYNLALGARRAAATRDYLAAQGVQPQRMRTISYGKERPVAVCDDISCWSQNRRAVTVLSGAGS
;
A
#
# COMPACT_ATOMS: atom_id res chain seq x y z
N ASP A 1 4.38 9.89 -26.20
CA ASP A 1 4.76 9.72 -26.82
C ASP A 1 4.94 9.63 -27.10
N SER A 2 4.49 9.93 -26.95
CA SER A 2 4.77 9.76 -27.60
C SER A 2 4.82 9.59 -27.97
N VAL A 3 4.23 9.55 -27.78
CA VAL A 3 4.32 9.19 -28.50
C VAL A 3 4.28 8.85 -28.67
N ALA A 4 3.73 8.95 -28.54
CA ALA A 4 3.76 8.53 -29.05
C ALA A 4 3.78 8.27 -29.04
N SER A 5 3.46 8.44 -28.75
CA SER A 5 3.68 8.10 -29.06
C SER A 5 3.71 8.01 -29.03
N ARG A 6 3.19 8.13 -28.78
CA ARG A 6 3.43 7.98 -29.01
C ARG A 6 3.30 7.62 -29.09
N GLY A 7 2.61 7.77 -28.86
CA GLY A 7 2.48 7.37 -29.15
C GLY A 7 2.47 7.07 -28.80
N LEU A 8 1.87 7.02 -28.39
CA LEU A 8 2.01 6.67 -28.32
C LEU A 8 2.21 6.69 -27.88
N GLY A 9 1.85 6.91 -27.69
CA GLY A 9 2.07 6.73 -27.53
C GLY A 9 2.17 6.89 -26.92
N ASP A 10 1.69 6.97 -26.67
CA ASP A 10 1.85 7.03 -26.54
C ASP A 10 1.59 6.96 -26.21
N VAL A 11 1.18 6.94 -26.04
CA VAL A 11 0.99 6.67 -26.00
C VAL A 11 0.99 6.25 -25.54
N TYR A 12 0.54 6.15 -25.21
CA TYR A 12 0.71 5.63 -24.98
C TYR A 12 0.79 5.51 -24.51
N LYS A 13 0.73 5.63 -24.31
CA LYS A 13 0.75 5.40 -23.83
C LYS A 13 0.58 5.36 -23.34
N ARG A 14 0.41 5.74 -23.10
CA ARG A 14 0.22 5.57 -22.66
C ARG A 14 -0.16 5.32 -21.91
N GLN A 15 -0.78 5.00 -22.13
CA GLN A 15 -1.30 4.45 -21.22
C GLN A 15 -0.78 4.28 -19.86
N GLY A 16 -1.04 3.69 -18.91
CA GLY A 16 -0.52 3.50 -17.60
C GLY A 16 0.52 4.44 -17.10
N SER A 17 0.95 5.33 -17.92
CA SER A 17 1.93 6.27 -17.43
C SER A 17 1.22 7.43 -16.76
N ALA A 18 1.47 7.57 -15.46
CA ALA A 18 0.91 8.63 -14.66
C ALA A 18 1.93 9.76 -14.54
N ALA A 19 1.44 10.98 -14.36
CA ALA A 19 2.32 12.12 -14.15
C ALA A 19 3.15 11.91 -12.88
N PRO A 20 4.45 12.19 -12.92
CA PRO A 20 5.29 11.98 -11.74
C PRO A 20 4.78 12.73 -10.51
N GLY A 21 4.81 12.09 -9.36
CA GLY A 21 4.41 12.70 -8.10
C GLY A 21 2.93 12.72 -7.83
N THR A 22 2.10 12.08 -8.66
CA THR A 22 0.67 11.96 -8.41
C THR A 22 0.35 10.68 -7.68
N GLN A 23 -0.86 10.60 -7.10
CA GLN A 23 -1.32 9.36 -6.49
C GLN A 23 -1.34 8.23 -7.48
N GLN A 24 -1.71 8.50 -8.72
CA GLN A 24 -1.73 7.47 -9.75
C GLN A 24 -0.33 6.97 -10.05
N ASP A 25 0.65 7.86 -10.09
CA ASP A 25 2.06 7.49 -10.23
C ASP A 25 2.47 6.51 -9.13
N PHE A 26 2.13 6.83 -7.88
CA PHE A 26 2.45 5.97 -6.75
C PHE A 26 1.80 4.59 -6.91
N THR A 27 0.52 4.56 -7.21
CA THR A 27 -0.23 3.31 -7.30
C THR A 27 0.25 2.44 -8.47
N VAL A 28 0.48 3.04 -9.62
CA VAL A 28 0.80 2.29 -10.84
C VAL A 28 2.26 1.88 -10.89
N ASN A 29 3.16 2.78 -10.55
CA ASN A 29 4.60 2.58 -10.78
C ASN A 29 5.34 2.07 -9.55
N VAL A 30 4.83 2.33 -8.35
CA VAL A 30 5.48 1.94 -7.11
C VAL A 30 4.73 0.78 -6.45
N GLY A 31 3.42 0.86 -6.42
CA GLY A 31 2.58 -0.11 -5.72
C GLY A 31 2.21 0.40 -4.34
N ASP A 32 0.92 0.36 -4.03
CA ASP A 32 0.40 0.96 -2.81
C ASP A 32 0.17 -0.04 -1.68
N ARG A 33 0.39 -1.35 -1.91
CA ARG A 33 0.06 -2.35 -0.89
C ARG A 33 1.07 -3.46 -0.83
N ILE A 34 1.12 -4.07 0.35
CA ILE A 34 1.92 -5.26 0.62
C ILE A 34 1.01 -6.32 1.23
N PHE A 35 1.46 -7.56 1.19
CA PHE A 35 0.68 -8.70 1.65
C PHE A 35 1.38 -9.40 2.80
N PHE A 36 0.58 -10.07 3.62
CA PHE A 36 1.06 -10.79 4.80
C PHE A 36 0.65 -12.26 4.72
N ASP A 37 1.43 -13.09 5.41
CA ASP A 37 1.07 -14.48 5.61
C ASP A 37 -0.01 -14.60 6.67
N THR A 38 -0.64 -15.77 6.72
CA THR A 38 -1.70 -16.03 7.68
C THR A 38 -1.21 -15.77 9.11
N ASP A 39 -2.01 -15.03 9.87
CA ASP A 39 -1.74 -14.75 11.27
C ASP A 39 -0.36 -14.15 11.53
N SER A 40 0.16 -13.41 10.56
CA SER A 40 1.52 -12.86 10.64
C SER A 40 1.48 -11.35 10.49
N THR A 41 2.41 -10.69 11.19
CA THR A 41 2.68 -9.26 11.05
C THR A 41 4.10 -9.01 10.56
N SER A 42 4.81 -10.07 10.18
CA SER A 42 6.17 -9.94 9.67
C SER A 42 6.16 -9.40 8.24
N ILE A 43 7.07 -8.48 7.95
CA ILE A 43 7.21 -7.90 6.61
C ILE A 43 7.99 -8.89 5.75
N ARG A 44 7.32 -9.48 4.77
CA ARG A 44 7.92 -10.48 3.88
C ARG A 44 8.99 -9.83 3.00
N ALA A 45 9.88 -10.64 2.44
CA ALA A 45 10.96 -10.12 1.59
C ALA A 45 10.41 -9.34 0.40
N ASP A 46 9.35 -9.83 -0.24
CA ASP A 46 8.73 -9.10 -1.37
C ASP A 46 8.12 -7.79 -0.89
N ALA A 47 7.52 -7.78 0.30
CA ALA A 47 6.95 -6.57 0.87
C ALA A 47 8.05 -5.56 1.22
N GLN A 48 9.20 -6.02 1.70
CA GLN A 48 10.32 -5.13 2.00
C GLN A 48 10.76 -4.36 0.76
N GLN A 49 10.83 -5.03 -0.38
CA GLN A 49 11.20 -4.38 -1.63
C GLN A 49 10.19 -3.33 -2.04
N THR A 50 8.90 -3.66 -1.93
CA THR A 50 7.84 -2.70 -2.26
C THR A 50 7.90 -1.49 -1.34
N LEU A 51 8.07 -1.72 -0.04
CA LEU A 51 8.12 -0.62 0.93
C LEU A 51 9.37 0.25 0.74
N ALA A 52 10.49 -0.34 0.34
CA ALA A 52 11.68 0.45 0.02
C ALA A 52 11.41 1.39 -1.14
N ARG A 53 10.72 0.92 -2.18
CA ARG A 53 10.34 1.78 -3.30
C ARG A 53 9.34 2.85 -2.87
N GLN A 54 8.38 2.48 -2.01
CA GLN A 54 7.44 3.46 -1.49
C GLN A 54 8.17 4.56 -0.72
N ALA A 55 9.12 4.17 0.13
CA ALA A 55 9.87 5.15 0.92
C ALA A 55 10.65 6.10 0.03
N GLN A 56 11.29 5.60 -1.02
CA GLN A 56 12.01 6.47 -1.96
C GLN A 56 11.07 7.48 -2.59
N TRP A 57 9.90 7.03 -3.03
CA TRP A 57 8.91 7.90 -3.64
C TRP A 57 8.38 8.94 -2.64
N LEU A 58 8.06 8.49 -1.42
CA LEU A 58 7.52 9.38 -0.39
C LEU A 58 8.55 10.43 0.04
N ASN A 59 9.82 10.08 0.06
CA ASN A 59 10.88 11.03 0.38
C ASN A 59 11.11 12.03 -0.74
N ARG A 60 10.88 11.61 -1.99
CA ARG A 60 10.96 12.51 -3.14
C ARG A 60 9.80 13.50 -3.18
N TYR A 61 8.64 13.10 -2.72
CA TYR A 61 7.42 13.92 -2.74
C TYR A 61 6.89 14.12 -1.32
N PRO A 62 7.53 15.01 -0.54
CA PRO A 62 7.28 15.08 0.90
C PRO A 62 5.99 15.80 1.29
N ASN A 63 5.19 16.26 0.34
CA ASN A 63 3.98 17.03 0.65
C ASN A 63 2.79 16.18 1.04
N TYR A 64 2.87 14.85 0.84
CA TYR A 64 1.74 13.97 1.14
C TYR A 64 1.71 13.58 2.60
N GLN A 65 0.51 13.55 3.15
CA GLN A 65 0.22 12.84 4.40
C GLN A 65 -0.12 11.39 4.05
N ILE A 66 0.16 10.48 4.97
CA ILE A 66 0.07 9.06 4.69
C ILE A 66 -0.79 8.39 5.75
N VAL A 67 -1.76 7.59 5.30
CA VAL A 67 -2.51 6.69 6.17
C VAL A 67 -2.15 5.27 5.78
N VAL A 68 -1.67 4.48 6.73
CA VAL A 68 -1.37 3.07 6.49
C VAL A 68 -2.54 2.25 7.02
N GLU A 69 -3.24 1.57 6.12
CA GLU A 69 -4.40 0.75 6.45
C GLU A 69 -3.98 -0.69 6.65
N GLY A 70 -4.41 -1.29 7.76
CA GLY A 70 -4.17 -2.71 8.00
C GLY A 70 -5.44 -3.51 7.83
N HIS A 71 -5.31 -4.66 7.16
CA HIS A 71 -6.44 -5.53 6.83
C HIS A 71 -6.12 -6.97 7.15
N ALA A 72 -7.17 -7.73 7.44
CA ALA A 72 -7.07 -9.15 7.74
C ALA A 72 -8.11 -9.91 6.93
N ASP A 73 -7.81 -11.15 6.65
CA ASP A 73 -8.78 -12.07 6.06
C ASP A 73 -9.26 -13.10 7.07
N GLU A 74 -8.57 -13.17 8.20
CA GLU A 74 -8.71 -14.28 9.12
C GLU A 74 -10.12 -14.40 9.63
N ARG A 75 -10.57 -15.63 9.70
CA ARG A 75 -11.83 -15.97 10.34
C ARG A 75 -11.61 -15.92 11.85
N GLY A 76 -12.66 -15.62 12.57
CA GLY A 76 -12.55 -15.48 14.01
C GLY A 76 -13.26 -14.23 14.46
N THR A 77 -12.88 -13.71 15.62
CA THR A 77 -13.58 -12.57 16.17
C THR A 77 -13.20 -11.28 15.46
N ARG A 78 -14.14 -10.34 15.50
CA ARG A 78 -13.92 -9.01 14.96
C ARG A 78 -12.77 -8.31 15.69
N GLU A 79 -12.74 -8.44 17.00
CA GLU A 79 -11.72 -7.80 17.83
C GLU A 79 -10.33 -8.32 17.52
N TYR A 80 -10.19 -9.63 17.34
CA TYR A 80 -8.91 -10.22 17.00
C TYR A 80 -8.40 -9.67 15.67
N ASN A 81 -9.27 -9.60 14.68
CA ASN A 81 -8.87 -9.16 13.35
C ASN A 81 -8.63 -7.66 13.28
N LEU A 82 -9.33 -6.86 14.08
CA LEU A 82 -9.02 -5.44 14.20
C LEU A 82 -7.62 -5.24 14.79
N ALA A 83 -7.29 -6.01 15.83
CA ALA A 83 -5.96 -5.93 16.42
C ALA A 83 -4.87 -6.40 15.46
N LEU A 84 -5.14 -7.46 14.70
CA LEU A 84 -4.18 -7.97 13.71
C LEU A 84 -3.93 -6.94 12.61
N GLY A 85 -5.00 -6.32 12.09
CA GLY A 85 -4.87 -5.26 11.10
C GLY A 85 -4.08 -4.07 11.66
N ALA A 86 -4.31 -3.71 12.92
CA ALA A 86 -3.57 -2.62 13.54
C ALA A 86 -2.08 -2.95 13.63
N ARG A 87 -1.73 -4.18 13.99
CA ARG A 87 -0.34 -4.59 14.05
C ARG A 87 0.30 -4.62 12.67
N ARG A 88 -0.44 -5.01 11.64
CA ARG A 88 0.06 -4.99 10.26
C ARG A 88 0.32 -3.57 9.80
N ALA A 89 -0.58 -2.66 10.09
CA ALA A 89 -0.39 -1.24 9.75
C ALA A 89 0.81 -0.67 10.50
N ALA A 90 0.95 -0.98 11.78
CA ALA A 90 2.07 -0.49 12.58
C ALA A 90 3.41 -1.02 12.06
N ALA A 91 3.47 -2.31 11.72
CA ALA A 91 4.70 -2.89 11.18
C ALA A 91 5.09 -2.22 9.86
N THR A 92 4.11 -1.94 9.01
CA THR A 92 4.34 -1.26 7.74
C THR A 92 4.84 0.16 7.97
N ARG A 93 4.18 0.91 8.86
CA ARG A 93 4.61 2.26 9.20
C ARG A 93 6.04 2.26 9.75
N ASP A 94 6.34 1.33 10.64
CA ASP A 94 7.67 1.27 11.26
C ASP A 94 8.74 0.96 10.22
N TYR A 95 8.43 0.10 9.26
CA TYR A 95 9.38 -0.19 8.19
C TYR A 95 9.64 1.04 7.32
N LEU A 96 8.58 1.76 6.97
CA LEU A 96 8.73 3.00 6.19
C LEU A 96 9.54 4.04 6.97
N ALA A 97 9.32 4.15 8.28
CA ALA A 97 10.08 5.06 9.11
C ALA A 97 11.57 4.68 9.13
N ALA A 98 11.87 3.40 9.20
CA ALA A 98 13.24 2.91 9.15
C ALA A 98 13.92 3.22 7.82
N GLN A 99 13.12 3.38 6.76
CA GLN A 99 13.61 3.75 5.43
C GLN A 99 13.66 5.27 5.22
N GLY A 100 13.40 6.05 6.25
CA GLY A 100 13.57 7.50 6.20
C GLY A 100 12.30 8.32 6.04
N VAL A 101 11.12 7.69 6.03
CA VAL A 101 9.88 8.44 5.98
C VAL A 101 9.57 8.99 7.37
N GLN A 102 9.30 10.29 7.46
CA GLN A 102 9.09 10.92 8.75
C GLN A 102 7.82 10.40 9.43
N PRO A 103 7.90 9.95 10.68
CA PRO A 103 6.73 9.41 11.37
C PRO A 103 5.56 10.39 11.49
N GLN A 104 5.86 11.70 11.55
CA GLN A 104 4.82 12.73 11.66
C GLN A 104 3.90 12.77 10.43
N ARG A 105 4.35 12.24 9.31
CA ARG A 105 3.57 12.18 8.08
C ARG A 105 2.62 10.99 8.05
N MET A 106 2.81 10.04 8.96
CA MET A 106 2.13 8.74 8.88
C MET A 106 1.23 8.52 10.07
N ARG A 107 0.07 7.96 9.81
CA ARG A 107 -0.81 7.43 10.84
C ARG A 107 -1.36 6.10 10.36
N THR A 108 -1.88 5.32 11.29
CA THR A 108 -2.37 3.99 10.98
C THR A 108 -3.86 3.87 11.29
N ILE A 109 -4.52 2.98 10.56
CA ILE A 109 -5.90 2.63 10.85
C ILE A 109 -6.07 1.14 10.53
N SER A 110 -6.91 0.46 11.29
CA SER A 110 -7.22 -0.93 11.02
C SER A 110 -8.69 -1.06 10.64
N TYR A 111 -8.93 -1.79 9.56
CA TYR A 111 -10.28 -2.19 9.18
C TYR A 111 -10.55 -3.66 9.50
N GLY A 112 -9.53 -4.37 10.01
CA GLY A 112 -9.70 -5.78 10.31
C GLY A 112 -10.11 -6.55 9.08
N LYS A 113 -11.18 -7.34 9.21
CA LYS A 113 -11.72 -8.12 8.09
C LYS A 113 -12.92 -7.46 7.41
N GLU A 114 -13.16 -6.18 7.69
CA GLU A 114 -14.40 -5.53 7.29
C GLU A 114 -14.38 -4.93 5.90
N ARG A 115 -13.19 -4.87 5.25
CA ARG A 115 -13.06 -4.32 3.90
C ARG A 115 -12.34 -5.29 2.98
N PRO A 116 -12.93 -6.44 2.70
CA PRO A 116 -12.27 -7.41 1.81
C PRO A 116 -12.22 -6.89 0.38
N VAL A 117 -11.11 -7.16 -0.30
CA VAL A 117 -10.99 -6.89 -1.74
C VAL A 117 -11.40 -8.10 -2.57
N ALA A 118 -11.44 -9.28 -1.94
CA ALA A 118 -11.88 -10.50 -2.60
C ALA A 118 -12.80 -11.25 -1.64
N VAL A 119 -13.93 -11.70 -2.14
CA VAL A 119 -14.94 -12.34 -1.30
C VAL A 119 -15.19 -13.74 -1.84
N CYS A 120 -14.56 -14.72 -1.21
CA CYS A 120 -14.82 -16.13 -1.45
C CYS A 120 -14.24 -16.91 -0.28
N ASP A 121 -14.60 -18.17 -0.18
CA ASP A 121 -14.16 -19.03 0.90
C ASP A 121 -12.98 -19.88 0.42
N ASP A 122 -11.86 -19.22 0.09
CA ASP A 122 -10.73 -19.86 -0.57
C ASP A 122 -9.45 -19.08 -0.25
N ILE A 123 -8.35 -19.81 -0.28
CA ILE A 123 -7.01 -19.26 0.01
C ILE A 123 -6.68 -18.10 -0.93
N SER A 124 -7.09 -18.18 -2.20
CA SER A 124 -6.78 -17.11 -3.15
C SER A 124 -7.41 -15.78 -2.75
N CYS A 125 -8.62 -15.80 -2.18
CA CYS A 125 -9.25 -14.58 -1.68
C CYS A 125 -8.62 -14.14 -0.37
N TRP A 126 -8.36 -15.08 0.53
CA TRP A 126 -7.80 -14.75 1.83
C TRP A 126 -6.43 -14.09 1.70
N SER A 127 -5.61 -14.60 0.80
CA SER A 127 -4.26 -14.03 0.59
C SER A 127 -4.31 -12.60 0.09
N GLN A 128 -5.33 -12.24 -0.71
CA GLN A 128 -5.49 -10.87 -1.19
C GLN A 128 -5.99 -9.94 -0.09
N ASN A 129 -6.69 -10.45 0.90
CA ASN A 129 -7.25 -9.64 1.98
C ASN A 129 -6.23 -9.36 3.08
N ARG A 130 -5.20 -10.19 3.22
CA ARG A 130 -4.15 -10.00 4.22
C ARG A 130 -3.15 -8.96 3.71
N ARG A 131 -3.44 -7.69 3.98
CA ARG A 131 -2.65 -6.63 3.36
C ARG A 131 -2.53 -5.40 4.23
N ALA A 132 -1.57 -4.55 3.88
CA ALA A 132 -1.50 -3.17 4.36
C ALA A 132 -1.42 -2.27 3.14
N VAL A 133 -2.17 -1.18 3.16
CA VAL A 133 -2.28 -0.26 2.04
C VAL A 133 -1.77 1.11 2.48
N THR A 134 -0.87 1.68 1.70
CA THR A 134 -0.36 3.04 1.92
C THR A 134 -1.22 4.00 1.11
N VAL A 135 -1.98 4.83 1.82
CA VAL A 135 -2.93 5.75 1.20
C VAL A 135 -2.41 7.17 1.34
N LEU A 136 -2.34 7.87 0.22
CA LEU A 136 -1.86 9.25 0.19
C LEU A 136 -3.03 10.21 0.34
N SER A 137 -2.77 11.33 1.02
CA SER A 137 -3.78 12.37 1.19
C SER A 137 -3.10 13.72 1.32
N GLY A 138 -3.89 14.77 1.15
CA GLY A 138 -3.41 16.13 1.40
C GLY A 138 -2.80 16.77 0.19
N ALA A 139 -1.75 17.55 0.45
CA ALA A 139 -1.11 18.36 -0.58
C ALA A 139 -0.59 17.50 -1.70
N GLY A 140 -0.73 17.96 -2.91
CA GLY A 140 -0.29 17.23 -4.09
C GLY A 140 -1.36 16.37 -4.72
N SER A 141 -2.47 16.22 -4.06
CA SER A 141 -3.60 15.48 -4.63
C SER A 141 -4.53 16.40 -5.37
#